data_fc04e664181a993f956f3ddad6d281d1
#
_entry.id   fc04e664181a993f956f3ddad6d281d1
#
_cell.length_a   1.000
_cell.length_b   1.000
_cell.length_c   1.000
_cell.angle_alpha   90.00
_cell.angle_beta   90.00
_cell.angle_gamma   90.00
#
_symmetry.space_group_name_H-M   'P 1'
#
loop_
_entity.id
_entity.type
_entity.pdbx_description
1 polymer ?
#
loop_
_entity_poly.entity_id
_entity_poly.type
_entity_poly.pdbx_seq_one_letter_code
_entity_poly.pdbx_strand_id
1 'polypeptide(L)'
;MFGKLKSLFSTDIGIDLGTANSLVYVKDRGVVLREPSVVAIQAGSKRVLAVGEEAKRMLGRTPGNIVAIRPMKSGVIADFDITEAMIRYFIDKVCPPRFYSKYARPRMVIAVPSGITEVEKRAVEDAAHSAGAGEVFLIEEPMAAAIGVGLPVSEPAGSMIVDIGGGTCEVAIISLAGIVHSYSQRQAGGDAMDEAIMSHLKRVYNLLIGERTAEEIKIRVGSAYPTGEETTMEVRGRDVVAGLPKTLTITSEEIREALKDPVALIVDAVRATLDRCEPELAADLVDRGLVLSGGSSQLKGLDKLLAAQTGLPVTVADDPLSAVAEGTGVVMTELDFLARNRREK
;
A
#
# COMPACT_ATOMS: atom_id res chain seq x y z
N MET A 1 -27.49 -19.99 -20.46
CA MET A 1 -28.43 -18.88 -20.20
C MET A 1 -28.33 -18.34 -18.75
N PHE A 2 -28.22 -19.20 -17.74
CA PHE A 2 -28.09 -18.80 -16.33
C PHE A 2 -26.76 -18.07 -15.99
N GLY A 3 -25.65 -18.27 -16.72
CA GLY A 3 -24.38 -17.60 -16.48
C GLY A 3 -24.37 -16.11 -16.87
N LYS A 4 -25.13 -15.71 -17.90
CA LYS A 4 -25.25 -14.29 -18.31
C LYS A 4 -26.12 -13.47 -17.36
N LEU A 5 -27.06 -14.10 -16.64
CA LEU A 5 -27.85 -13.42 -15.61
C LEU A 5 -27.02 -13.18 -14.33
N LYS A 6 -26.09 -14.08 -13.98
CA LYS A 6 -25.22 -13.93 -12.81
C LYS A 6 -24.27 -12.73 -12.93
N SER A 7 -23.72 -12.46 -14.12
CA SER A 7 -22.78 -11.34 -14.33
C SER A 7 -23.44 -9.96 -14.31
N LEU A 8 -24.75 -9.89 -14.50
CA LEU A 8 -25.53 -8.63 -14.45
C LEU A 8 -25.84 -8.17 -13.01
N PHE A 9 -25.63 -9.02 -12.01
CA PHE A 9 -25.95 -8.75 -10.60
C PHE A 9 -24.77 -8.93 -9.64
N SER A 10 -23.58 -9.36 -10.10
CA SER A 10 -22.39 -9.41 -9.27
C SER A 10 -21.59 -8.13 -9.41
N THR A 11 -21.34 -7.47 -8.30
CA THR A 11 -20.41 -6.33 -8.25
C THR A 11 -19.00 -6.89 -8.20
N ASP A 12 -18.18 -6.60 -9.22
CA ASP A 12 -16.77 -6.99 -9.21
C ASP A 12 -15.97 -5.96 -8.42
N ILE A 13 -15.08 -6.42 -7.55
CA ILE A 13 -14.34 -5.61 -6.58
C ILE A 13 -12.85 -5.86 -6.73
N GLY A 14 -12.07 -4.79 -6.90
CA GLY A 14 -10.62 -4.80 -6.73
C GLY A 14 -10.26 -4.31 -5.33
N ILE A 15 -9.32 -4.96 -4.68
CA ILE A 15 -8.83 -4.53 -3.36
C ILE A 15 -7.31 -4.44 -3.38
N ASP A 16 -6.82 -3.28 -3.00
CA ASP A 16 -5.48 -3.09 -2.48
C ASP A 16 -5.55 -3.24 -0.95
N LEU A 17 -5.00 -4.34 -0.43
CA LEU A 17 -4.99 -4.69 1.00
C LEU A 17 -3.70 -4.21 1.66
N GLY A 18 -3.44 -2.89 1.60
CA GLY A 18 -2.22 -2.31 2.11
C GLY A 18 -2.08 -2.33 3.64
N THR A 19 -0.84 -2.27 4.11
CA THR A 19 -0.51 -2.24 5.54
C THR A 19 -1.05 -0.99 6.25
N ALA A 20 -0.94 0.18 5.62
CA ALA A 20 -1.39 1.46 6.18
C ALA A 20 -2.81 1.82 5.79
N ASN A 21 -3.14 1.65 4.52
CA ASN A 21 -4.45 1.96 3.94
C ASN A 21 -4.90 0.82 3.03
N SER A 22 -6.20 0.56 3.02
CA SER A 22 -6.84 -0.32 2.04
C SER A 22 -7.70 0.50 1.11
N LEU A 23 -7.62 0.20 -0.19
CA LEU A 23 -8.42 0.84 -1.23
C LEU A 23 -9.32 -0.20 -1.90
N VAL A 24 -10.54 0.22 -2.22
CA VAL A 24 -11.50 -0.64 -2.91
C VAL A 24 -11.93 0.02 -4.21
N TYR A 25 -11.66 -0.67 -5.29
CA TYR A 25 -12.15 -0.36 -6.63
C TYR A 25 -13.42 -1.16 -6.91
N VAL A 26 -14.40 -0.52 -7.50
CA VAL A 26 -15.64 -1.18 -7.98
C VAL A 26 -15.74 -0.95 -9.47
N LYS A 27 -15.99 -2.03 -10.21
CA LYS A 27 -16.14 -1.99 -11.67
C LYS A 27 -17.13 -0.90 -12.09
N ASP A 28 -16.76 -0.14 -13.12
CA ASP A 28 -17.53 0.99 -13.67
C ASP A 28 -17.74 2.18 -12.71
N ARG A 29 -17.12 2.16 -11.51
CA ARG A 29 -17.21 3.26 -10.53
C ARG A 29 -15.85 3.79 -10.07
N GLY A 30 -14.75 3.11 -10.42
CA GLY A 30 -13.40 3.47 -9.97
C GLY A 30 -13.16 3.17 -8.49
N VAL A 31 -12.17 3.84 -7.89
CA VAL A 31 -11.87 3.74 -6.47
C VAL A 31 -12.96 4.43 -5.64
N VAL A 32 -13.76 3.64 -4.96
CA VAL A 32 -14.94 4.09 -4.19
C VAL A 32 -14.72 4.15 -2.69
N LEU A 33 -13.65 3.51 -2.19
CA LEU A 33 -13.31 3.47 -0.76
C LEU A 33 -11.80 3.62 -0.58
N ARG A 34 -11.43 4.47 0.35
CA ARG A 34 -10.05 4.63 0.86
C ARG A 34 -10.15 4.71 2.37
N GLU A 35 -9.67 3.67 3.05
CA GLU A 35 -9.75 3.58 4.50
C GLU A 35 -8.42 3.12 5.10
N PRO A 36 -8.03 3.64 6.25
CA PRO A 36 -6.90 3.09 6.99
C PRO A 36 -7.11 1.61 7.33
N SER A 37 -6.07 0.80 7.21
CA SER A 37 -6.08 -0.63 7.57
C SER A 37 -5.97 -0.78 9.10
N VAL A 38 -6.96 -0.24 9.82
CA VAL A 38 -7.02 -0.23 11.29
C VAL A 38 -8.39 -0.73 11.73
N VAL A 39 -8.40 -1.57 12.76
CA VAL A 39 -9.62 -2.10 13.37
C VAL A 39 -9.57 -1.90 14.88
N ALA A 40 -10.60 -1.31 15.45
CA ALA A 40 -10.77 -1.20 16.89
C ALA A 40 -11.63 -2.36 17.40
N ILE A 41 -11.14 -3.08 18.39
CA ILE A 41 -11.81 -4.24 18.99
C ILE A 41 -11.99 -4.06 20.50
N GLN A 42 -12.98 -4.73 21.04
CA GLN A 42 -13.14 -4.86 22.48
C GLN A 42 -12.12 -5.88 23.00
N ALA A 43 -11.29 -5.46 23.96
CA ALA A 43 -10.30 -6.33 24.57
C ALA A 43 -10.98 -7.58 25.18
N GLY A 44 -10.39 -8.76 24.94
CA GLY A 44 -10.86 -10.06 25.45
C GLY A 44 -11.97 -10.74 24.65
N SER A 45 -12.80 -10.03 23.87
CA SER A 45 -13.87 -10.64 23.06
C SER A 45 -13.59 -10.63 21.56
N LYS A 46 -12.56 -9.94 21.10
CA LYS A 46 -12.27 -9.66 19.67
C LYS A 46 -13.47 -9.05 18.89
N ARG A 47 -14.49 -8.56 19.58
CA ARG A 47 -15.63 -7.91 18.93
C ARG A 47 -15.20 -6.62 18.26
N VAL A 48 -15.41 -6.51 16.95
CA VAL A 48 -15.13 -5.29 16.17
C VAL A 48 -16.06 -4.17 16.59
N LEU A 49 -15.49 -3.01 16.91
CA LEU A 49 -16.18 -1.79 17.31
C LEU A 49 -16.17 -0.74 16.21
N ALA A 50 -15.04 -0.62 15.49
CA ALA A 50 -14.86 0.33 14.40
C ALA A 50 -13.82 -0.20 13.40
N VAL A 51 -13.88 0.26 12.15
CA VAL A 51 -12.92 -0.06 11.10
C VAL A 51 -12.55 1.23 10.36
N GLY A 52 -11.34 1.30 9.84
CA GLY A 52 -10.90 2.40 8.99
C GLY A 52 -10.63 3.69 9.76
N GLU A 53 -11.09 4.81 9.22
CA GLU A 53 -10.83 6.15 9.77
C GLU A 53 -11.34 6.31 11.22
N GLU A 54 -12.48 5.71 11.53
CA GLU A 54 -13.01 5.75 12.90
C GLU A 54 -12.06 5.02 13.87
N ALA A 55 -11.56 3.85 13.49
CA ALA A 55 -10.59 3.10 14.29
C ALA A 55 -9.23 3.84 14.38
N LYS A 56 -8.76 4.46 13.29
CA LYS A 56 -7.51 5.25 13.27
C LYS A 56 -7.56 6.42 14.26
N ARG A 57 -8.71 7.06 14.43
CA ARG A 57 -8.90 8.15 15.43
C ARG A 57 -8.75 7.66 16.86
N MET A 58 -8.96 6.37 17.11
CA MET A 58 -8.85 5.75 18.43
C MET A 58 -7.40 5.36 18.78
N LEU A 59 -6.50 5.26 17.81
CA LEU A 59 -5.09 4.90 18.05
C LEU A 59 -4.45 5.81 19.12
N GLY A 60 -3.83 5.20 20.12
CA GLY A 60 -3.18 5.91 21.22
C GLY A 60 -4.12 6.67 22.17
N ARG A 61 -5.45 6.51 22.04
CA ARG A 61 -6.47 7.22 22.84
C ARG A 61 -7.52 6.30 23.43
N THR A 62 -7.38 4.99 23.27
CA THR A 62 -8.34 3.99 23.76
C THR A 62 -8.22 3.78 25.26
N PRO A 63 -9.35 3.65 26.00
CA PRO A 63 -9.32 3.10 27.34
C PRO A 63 -8.90 1.62 27.30
N GLY A 64 -8.44 1.06 28.43
CA GLY A 64 -7.84 -0.27 28.48
C GLY A 64 -8.72 -1.46 28.02
N ASN A 65 -10.01 -1.23 27.83
CA ASN A 65 -10.96 -2.23 27.32
C ASN A 65 -11.16 -2.18 25.80
N ILE A 66 -10.49 -1.25 25.09
CA ILE A 66 -10.52 -1.13 23.61
C ILE A 66 -9.08 -1.15 23.11
N VAL A 67 -8.85 -1.93 22.05
CA VAL A 67 -7.55 -2.00 21.39
C VAL A 67 -7.74 -1.70 19.91
N ALA A 68 -6.99 -0.73 19.39
CA ALA A 68 -6.91 -0.48 17.94
C ALA A 68 -5.68 -1.20 17.39
N ILE A 69 -5.87 -2.05 16.39
CA ILE A 69 -4.84 -2.90 15.80
C ILE A 69 -4.79 -2.74 14.29
N ARG A 70 -3.63 -3.01 13.73
CA ARG A 70 -3.40 -3.12 12.28
C ARG A 70 -3.38 -4.61 11.92
N PRO A 71 -4.39 -5.14 11.21
CA PRO A 71 -4.47 -6.56 10.88
C PRO A 71 -3.47 -6.98 9.79
N MET A 72 -2.95 -6.00 9.03
CA MET A 72 -1.90 -6.19 8.03
C MET A 72 -0.57 -5.65 8.56
N LYS A 73 0.52 -6.38 8.33
CA LYS A 73 1.87 -5.96 8.70
C LYS A 73 2.87 -6.37 7.62
N SER A 74 3.66 -5.41 7.12
CA SER A 74 4.64 -5.64 6.06
C SER A 74 4.05 -6.41 4.87
N GLY A 75 2.85 -6.01 4.44
CA GLY A 75 2.15 -6.58 3.28
C GLY A 75 1.46 -7.92 3.51
N VAL A 76 1.52 -8.51 4.72
CA VAL A 76 0.93 -9.82 5.01
C VAL A 76 -0.09 -9.76 6.15
N ILE A 77 -0.97 -10.78 6.21
CA ILE A 77 -1.98 -10.90 7.27
C ILE A 77 -1.27 -11.21 8.60
N ALA A 78 -1.44 -10.33 9.58
CA ALA A 78 -0.95 -10.52 10.95
C ALA A 78 -2.02 -11.12 11.88
N ASP A 79 -3.31 -10.83 11.64
CA ASP A 79 -4.44 -11.43 12.35
C ASP A 79 -5.54 -11.77 11.35
N PHE A 80 -5.80 -13.07 11.17
CA PHE A 80 -6.75 -13.59 10.18
C PHE A 80 -8.18 -13.12 10.45
N ASP A 81 -8.66 -13.31 11.69
CA ASP A 81 -10.07 -13.01 12.05
C ASP A 81 -10.39 -11.53 11.85
N ILE A 82 -9.41 -10.67 12.18
CA ILE A 82 -9.59 -9.22 12.07
C ILE A 82 -9.46 -8.76 10.62
N THR A 83 -8.58 -9.40 9.82
CA THR A 83 -8.50 -9.13 8.38
C THR A 83 -9.80 -9.54 7.67
N GLU A 84 -10.35 -10.72 7.99
CA GLU A 84 -11.66 -11.15 7.49
C GLU A 84 -12.75 -10.12 7.81
N ALA A 85 -12.81 -9.67 9.07
CA ALA A 85 -13.80 -8.68 9.49
C ALA A 85 -13.63 -7.34 8.76
N MET A 86 -12.38 -6.91 8.51
CA MET A 86 -12.08 -5.71 7.75
C MET A 86 -12.51 -5.84 6.28
N ILE A 87 -12.18 -6.95 5.61
CA ILE A 87 -12.60 -7.21 4.23
C ILE A 87 -14.14 -7.25 4.16
N ARG A 88 -14.81 -7.91 5.08
CA ARG A 88 -16.28 -7.96 5.16
C ARG A 88 -16.89 -6.56 5.27
N TYR A 89 -16.33 -5.73 6.13
CA TYR A 89 -16.77 -4.34 6.26
C TYR A 89 -16.63 -3.57 4.94
N PHE A 90 -15.54 -3.76 4.19
CA PHE A 90 -15.37 -3.12 2.89
C PHE A 90 -16.40 -3.63 1.87
N ILE A 91 -16.62 -4.94 1.81
CA ILE A 91 -17.63 -5.54 0.95
C ILE A 91 -19.02 -4.96 1.28
N ASP A 92 -19.40 -4.92 2.56
CA ASP A 92 -20.71 -4.41 3.00
C ASP A 92 -20.90 -2.93 2.67
N LYS A 93 -19.83 -2.12 2.71
CA LYS A 93 -19.89 -0.71 2.32
C LYS A 93 -20.13 -0.49 0.83
N VAL A 94 -19.50 -1.28 -0.03
CA VAL A 94 -19.55 -1.08 -1.48
C VAL A 94 -20.67 -1.87 -2.17
N CYS A 95 -21.08 -2.98 -1.55
CA CYS A 95 -22.16 -3.86 -2.00
C CYS A 95 -23.27 -3.90 -0.95
N PRO A 96 -24.27 -3.01 -0.99
CA PRO A 96 -25.35 -3.02 0.00
C PRO A 96 -26.11 -4.34 0.00
N PRO A 97 -26.61 -4.80 1.17
CA PRO A 97 -27.20 -6.14 1.37
C PRO A 97 -28.39 -6.51 0.46
N ARG A 98 -29.04 -5.53 -0.17
CA ARG A 98 -30.11 -5.75 -1.15
C ARG A 98 -29.66 -6.47 -2.41
N PHE A 99 -28.35 -6.46 -2.70
CA PHE A 99 -27.76 -7.11 -3.87
C PHE A 99 -27.07 -8.44 -3.52
N TYR A 100 -26.90 -8.74 -2.22
CA TYR A 100 -26.41 -10.04 -1.77
C TYR A 100 -27.55 -11.08 -1.77
N SER A 101 -27.75 -11.74 -2.88
CA SER A 101 -28.39 -13.04 -2.80
C SER A 101 -27.31 -14.11 -2.57
N LYS A 102 -27.67 -15.23 -1.96
CA LYS A 102 -26.80 -16.43 -1.81
C LYS A 102 -26.14 -16.85 -3.15
N TYR A 103 -26.58 -16.27 -4.26
CA TYR A 103 -26.19 -16.57 -5.64
C TYR A 103 -25.41 -15.47 -6.35
N ALA A 104 -25.19 -14.30 -5.74
CA ALA A 104 -24.52 -13.14 -6.35
C ALA A 104 -23.40 -12.60 -5.43
N ARG A 105 -22.45 -13.48 -5.07
CA ARG A 105 -21.24 -13.07 -4.35
C ARG A 105 -20.30 -12.32 -5.31
N PRO A 106 -19.62 -11.24 -4.86
CA PRO A 106 -18.69 -10.49 -5.69
C PRO A 106 -17.51 -11.36 -6.11
N ARG A 107 -17.02 -11.17 -7.33
CA ARG A 107 -15.68 -11.61 -7.71
C ARG A 107 -14.71 -10.55 -7.22
N MET A 108 -13.56 -10.99 -6.72
CA MET A 108 -12.54 -10.10 -6.15
C MET A 108 -11.20 -10.31 -6.80
N VAL A 109 -10.52 -9.22 -7.15
CA VAL A 109 -9.09 -9.18 -7.46
C VAL A 109 -8.40 -8.51 -6.29
N ILE A 110 -7.45 -9.20 -5.66
CA ILE A 110 -6.73 -8.69 -4.49
C ILE A 110 -5.26 -8.58 -4.84
N ALA A 111 -4.69 -7.40 -4.63
CA ALA A 111 -3.26 -7.19 -4.77
C ALA A 111 -2.52 -7.77 -3.55
N VAL A 112 -1.39 -8.41 -3.82
CA VAL A 112 -0.52 -9.03 -2.81
C VAL A 112 0.94 -8.71 -3.13
N PRO A 113 1.82 -8.60 -2.12
CA PRO A 113 3.23 -8.33 -2.36
C PRO A 113 3.91 -9.40 -3.22
N SER A 114 4.94 -9.01 -3.95
CA SER A 114 5.78 -9.95 -4.69
C SER A 114 6.50 -10.90 -3.74
N GLY A 115 6.58 -12.17 -4.16
CA GLY A 115 7.35 -13.18 -3.42
C GLY A 115 6.75 -13.63 -2.10
N ILE A 116 5.46 -13.40 -1.86
CA ILE A 116 4.76 -14.01 -0.71
C ILE A 116 4.68 -15.52 -0.87
N THR A 117 4.67 -16.22 0.26
CA THR A 117 4.57 -17.69 0.30
C THR A 117 3.18 -18.17 -0.11
N GLU A 118 3.08 -19.43 -0.57
CA GLU A 118 1.79 -20.05 -0.88
C GLU A 118 0.84 -20.12 0.34
N VAL A 119 1.39 -20.15 1.56
CA VAL A 119 0.59 -20.11 2.80
C VAL A 119 -0.02 -18.72 2.99
N GLU A 120 0.76 -17.66 2.75
CA GLU A 120 0.28 -16.27 2.82
C GLU A 120 -0.76 -15.97 1.73
N LYS A 121 -0.56 -16.44 0.48
CA LYS A 121 -1.56 -16.36 -0.60
C LYS A 121 -2.88 -17.01 -0.20
N ARG A 122 -2.80 -18.25 0.29
CA ARG A 122 -3.97 -18.99 0.75
C ARG A 122 -4.69 -18.28 1.90
N ALA A 123 -3.95 -17.68 2.84
CA ALA A 123 -4.55 -16.92 3.93
C ALA A 123 -5.37 -15.72 3.42
N VAL A 124 -4.90 -15.03 2.37
CA VAL A 124 -5.65 -13.92 1.74
C VAL A 124 -6.91 -14.44 1.03
N GLU A 125 -6.80 -15.53 0.26
CA GLU A 125 -7.93 -16.15 -0.42
C GLU A 125 -9.00 -16.63 0.58
N ASP A 126 -8.59 -17.34 1.64
CA ASP A 126 -9.47 -17.86 2.67
C ASP A 126 -10.17 -16.72 3.44
N ALA A 127 -9.45 -15.64 3.77
CA ALA A 127 -10.02 -14.45 4.43
C ALA A 127 -11.07 -13.78 3.53
N ALA A 128 -10.80 -13.63 2.23
CA ALA A 128 -11.73 -13.04 1.28
C ALA A 128 -12.99 -13.91 1.08
N HIS A 129 -12.82 -15.24 0.94
CA HIS A 129 -13.94 -16.17 0.84
C HIS A 129 -14.81 -16.17 2.11
N SER A 130 -14.20 -16.17 3.28
CA SER A 130 -14.88 -16.09 4.58
C SER A 130 -15.61 -14.76 4.76
N ALA A 131 -15.03 -13.67 4.23
CA ALA A 131 -15.67 -12.36 4.22
C ALA A 131 -16.86 -12.25 3.26
N GLY A 132 -17.03 -13.21 2.32
CA GLY A 132 -18.19 -13.28 1.42
C GLY A 132 -17.89 -13.22 -0.07
N ALA A 133 -16.61 -13.23 -0.48
CA ALA A 133 -16.24 -13.31 -1.90
C ALA A 133 -16.73 -14.62 -2.55
N GLY A 134 -17.08 -14.53 -3.83
CA GLY A 134 -17.47 -15.70 -4.66
C GLY A 134 -16.26 -16.35 -5.31
N GLU A 135 -15.53 -15.58 -6.09
CA GLU A 135 -14.28 -15.96 -6.75
C GLU A 135 -13.22 -14.97 -6.34
N VAL A 136 -12.01 -15.44 -6.06
CA VAL A 136 -10.87 -14.59 -5.67
C VAL A 136 -9.73 -14.84 -6.64
N PHE A 137 -9.13 -13.75 -7.10
CA PHE A 137 -7.95 -13.74 -7.96
C PHE A 137 -6.89 -12.88 -7.28
N LEU A 138 -5.66 -13.36 -7.27
CA LEU A 138 -4.54 -12.61 -6.74
C LEU A 138 -3.71 -12.03 -7.88
N ILE A 139 -3.20 -10.82 -7.68
CA ILE A 139 -2.24 -10.16 -8.55
C ILE A 139 -1.11 -9.58 -7.70
N GLU A 140 0.12 -9.60 -8.19
CA GLU A 140 1.23 -8.97 -7.49
C GLU A 140 1.11 -7.44 -7.50
N GLU A 141 1.32 -6.79 -6.35
CA GLU A 141 1.22 -5.33 -6.17
C GLU A 141 1.97 -4.53 -7.24
N PRO A 142 3.25 -4.83 -7.57
CA PRO A 142 3.96 -4.04 -8.57
C PRO A 142 3.38 -4.22 -9.99
N MET A 143 2.84 -5.40 -10.33
CA MET A 143 2.15 -5.59 -11.60
C MET A 143 0.84 -4.79 -11.64
N ALA A 144 0.06 -4.84 -10.57
CA ALA A 144 -1.16 -4.03 -10.45
C ALA A 144 -0.83 -2.53 -10.51
N ALA A 145 0.20 -2.07 -9.78
CA ALA A 145 0.63 -0.67 -9.82
C ALA A 145 1.03 -0.24 -11.23
N ALA A 146 1.84 -1.04 -11.93
CA ALA A 146 2.27 -0.75 -13.29
C ALA A 146 1.09 -0.62 -14.28
N ILE A 147 0.12 -1.54 -14.18
CA ILE A 147 -1.12 -1.49 -14.99
C ILE A 147 -1.93 -0.24 -14.62
N GLY A 148 -2.08 0.06 -13.34
CA GLY A 148 -2.88 1.18 -12.85
C GLY A 148 -2.33 2.55 -13.23
N VAL A 149 -1.00 2.70 -13.34
CA VAL A 149 -0.37 3.94 -13.83
C VAL A 149 -0.25 3.98 -15.36
N GLY A 150 -0.74 2.94 -16.06
CA GLY A 150 -0.76 2.90 -17.52
C GLY A 150 0.59 2.58 -18.18
N LEU A 151 1.50 1.91 -17.48
CA LEU A 151 2.74 1.43 -18.11
C LEU A 151 2.43 0.37 -19.18
N PRO A 152 3.17 0.35 -20.30
CA PRO A 152 2.93 -0.57 -21.40
C PRO A 152 3.47 -1.97 -21.09
N VAL A 153 2.92 -2.62 -20.06
CA VAL A 153 3.40 -3.90 -19.50
C VAL A 153 3.40 -5.06 -20.49
N SER A 154 2.58 -5.00 -21.54
CA SER A 154 2.47 -6.07 -22.56
C SER A 154 3.49 -5.95 -23.68
N GLU A 155 4.20 -4.83 -23.79
CA GLU A 155 5.21 -4.61 -24.82
C GLU A 155 6.49 -5.43 -24.56
N PRO A 156 7.25 -5.81 -25.59
CA PRO A 156 8.57 -6.43 -25.46
C PRO A 156 9.63 -5.36 -25.14
N ALA A 157 9.43 -4.62 -24.07
CA ALA A 157 10.33 -3.56 -23.63
C ALA A 157 10.25 -3.42 -22.09
N GLY A 158 11.38 -3.01 -21.49
CA GLY A 158 11.47 -2.84 -20.04
C GLY A 158 10.62 -1.69 -19.52
N SER A 159 9.78 -1.98 -18.52
CA SER A 159 9.07 -0.99 -17.71
C SER A 159 9.42 -1.21 -16.25
N MET A 160 9.79 -0.16 -15.52
CA MET A 160 10.16 -0.27 -14.10
C MET A 160 9.19 0.50 -13.22
N ILE A 161 8.67 -0.18 -12.22
CA ILE A 161 7.79 0.38 -11.19
C ILE A 161 8.44 0.23 -9.81
N VAL A 162 8.29 1.26 -8.98
CA VAL A 162 8.70 1.26 -7.56
C VAL A 162 7.47 1.64 -6.74
N ASP A 163 6.84 0.67 -6.14
CA ASP A 163 5.67 0.88 -5.29
C ASP A 163 6.09 0.95 -3.83
N ILE A 164 5.86 2.11 -3.19
CA ILE A 164 6.28 2.35 -1.81
C ILE A 164 5.04 2.56 -0.96
N GLY A 165 4.60 1.48 -0.34
CA GLY A 165 3.46 1.44 0.55
C GLY A 165 3.75 1.90 1.98
N GLY A 166 2.87 1.52 2.91
CA GLY A 166 3.09 1.74 4.34
C GLY A 166 4.11 0.77 4.93
N GLY A 167 4.04 -0.52 4.59
CA GLY A 167 4.84 -1.58 5.18
C GLY A 167 5.98 -2.11 4.30
N THR A 168 5.92 -1.90 2.99
CA THR A 168 6.81 -2.49 1.98
C THR A 168 7.23 -1.47 0.93
N CYS A 169 8.37 -1.73 0.30
CA CYS A 169 8.78 -1.15 -0.96
C CYS A 169 8.95 -2.29 -1.97
N GLU A 170 8.14 -2.27 -3.01
CA GLU A 170 8.12 -3.26 -4.08
C GLU A 170 8.74 -2.65 -5.34
N VAL A 171 9.78 -3.27 -5.85
CA VAL A 171 10.46 -2.84 -7.08
C VAL A 171 10.33 -3.94 -8.11
N ALA A 172 9.87 -3.63 -9.32
CA ALA A 172 9.78 -4.63 -10.38
C ALA A 172 10.15 -4.06 -11.74
N ILE A 173 10.79 -4.92 -12.55
CA ILE A 173 10.99 -4.73 -13.99
C ILE A 173 10.03 -5.69 -14.68
N ILE A 174 9.22 -5.15 -15.59
CA ILE A 174 8.12 -5.83 -16.25
C ILE A 174 8.32 -5.75 -17.76
N SER A 175 8.10 -6.84 -18.45
CA SER A 175 8.10 -6.95 -19.91
C SER A 175 7.21 -8.11 -20.36
N LEU A 176 6.56 -8.01 -21.53
CA LEU A 176 5.70 -9.06 -22.11
C LEU A 176 4.64 -9.60 -21.12
N ALA A 177 4.01 -8.71 -20.38
CA ALA A 177 3.01 -8.99 -19.35
C ALA A 177 3.50 -9.90 -18.19
N GLY A 178 4.82 -9.99 -17.99
CA GLY A 178 5.44 -10.74 -16.91
C GLY A 178 6.40 -9.89 -16.08
N ILE A 179 6.51 -10.20 -14.80
CA ILE A 179 7.55 -9.65 -13.94
C ILE A 179 8.84 -10.42 -14.26
N VAL A 180 9.85 -9.72 -14.80
CA VAL A 180 11.16 -10.29 -15.12
C VAL A 180 12.01 -10.36 -13.86
N HIS A 181 12.08 -9.25 -13.13
CA HIS A 181 12.72 -9.16 -11.83
C HIS A 181 11.84 -8.41 -10.86
N SER A 182 11.80 -8.88 -9.62
CA SER A 182 11.20 -8.13 -8.51
C SER A 182 12.08 -8.22 -7.26
N TYR A 183 11.97 -7.17 -6.44
CA TYR A 183 12.56 -7.10 -5.13
C TYR A 183 11.59 -6.46 -4.15
N SER A 184 11.30 -7.18 -3.07
CA SER A 184 10.42 -6.71 -2.00
C SER A 184 11.27 -6.39 -0.77
N GLN A 185 11.31 -5.12 -0.38
CA GLN A 185 12.00 -4.67 0.82
C GLN A 185 10.98 -4.37 1.90
N ARG A 186 10.92 -5.25 2.88
CA ARG A 186 10.19 -5.02 4.13
C ARG A 186 10.95 -3.98 4.97
N GLN A 187 10.27 -3.15 5.73
CA GLN A 187 10.85 -2.07 6.54
C GLN A 187 11.42 -0.87 5.74
N ALA A 188 11.00 -0.70 4.49
CA ALA A 188 11.34 0.47 3.68
C ALA A 188 10.09 1.29 3.29
N GLY A 189 8.97 1.08 3.97
CA GLY A 189 7.72 1.81 3.75
C GLY A 189 7.53 2.98 4.71
N GLY A 190 6.33 3.57 4.64
CA GLY A 190 5.96 4.72 5.45
C GLY A 190 6.00 4.49 6.97
N ASP A 191 5.69 3.26 7.42
CA ASP A 191 5.73 2.90 8.84
C ASP A 191 7.16 2.92 9.39
N ALA A 192 8.15 2.46 8.59
CA ALA A 192 9.56 2.53 8.97
C ALA A 192 10.07 3.97 9.06
N MET A 193 9.57 4.84 8.17
CA MET A 193 9.86 6.28 8.23
C MET A 193 9.28 6.91 9.50
N ASP A 194 8.04 6.56 9.86
CA ASP A 194 7.41 7.05 11.09
C ASP A 194 8.14 6.57 12.34
N GLU A 195 8.58 5.32 12.37
CA GLU A 195 9.38 4.75 13.45
C GLU A 195 10.76 5.42 13.59
N ALA A 196 11.41 5.75 12.45
CA ALA A 196 12.67 6.48 12.43
C ALA A 196 12.51 7.89 13.05
N ILE A 197 11.42 8.60 12.70
CA ILE A 197 11.10 9.91 13.28
C ILE A 197 10.84 9.79 14.78
N MET A 198 10.02 8.84 15.23
CA MET A 198 9.76 8.60 16.66
C MET A 198 11.04 8.31 17.44
N SER A 199 11.89 7.45 16.88
CA SER A 199 13.17 7.06 17.48
C SER A 199 14.13 8.23 17.57
N HIS A 200 14.19 9.06 16.52
CA HIS A 200 15.02 10.27 16.49
C HIS A 200 14.61 11.26 17.58
N LEU A 201 13.31 11.62 17.66
CA LEU A 201 12.81 12.58 18.64
C LEU A 201 12.97 12.07 20.09
N LYS A 202 12.80 10.77 20.30
CA LYS A 202 13.05 10.14 21.59
C LYS A 202 14.54 10.22 21.99
N ARG A 203 15.43 9.94 21.04
CA ARG A 203 16.89 9.91 21.30
C ARG A 203 17.47 11.31 21.51
N VAL A 204 17.08 12.28 20.69
CA VAL A 204 17.69 13.61 20.68
C VAL A 204 17.06 14.54 21.74
N TYR A 205 15.73 14.48 21.89
CA TYR A 205 14.98 15.41 22.70
C TYR A 205 14.30 14.81 23.92
N ASN A 206 14.45 13.48 24.13
CA ASN A 206 13.67 12.72 25.12
C ASN A 206 12.15 12.91 24.95
N LEU A 207 11.69 13.14 23.70
CA LEU A 207 10.30 13.39 23.39
C LEU A 207 9.63 12.12 22.85
N LEU A 208 8.61 11.60 23.55
CA LEU A 208 7.72 10.55 23.04
C LEU A 208 6.57 11.19 22.28
N ILE A 209 6.40 10.77 21.02
CA ILE A 209 5.26 11.09 20.18
C ILE A 209 4.56 9.79 19.75
N GLY A 210 3.31 9.87 19.31
CA GLY A 210 2.58 8.73 18.73
C GLY A 210 2.77 8.63 17.23
N GLU A 211 2.41 7.46 16.66
CA GLU A 211 2.49 7.16 15.21
C GLU A 211 1.83 8.25 14.36
N ARG A 212 0.63 8.69 14.74
CA ARG A 212 -0.09 9.74 14.01
C ARG A 212 0.69 11.05 13.92
N THR A 213 1.38 11.43 15.00
CA THR A 213 2.22 12.65 15.00
C THR A 213 3.44 12.45 14.13
N ALA A 214 4.04 11.26 14.13
CA ALA A 214 5.17 10.92 13.26
C ALA A 214 4.78 10.95 11.78
N GLU A 215 3.62 10.38 11.43
CA GLU A 215 3.06 10.45 10.08
C GLU A 215 2.82 11.91 9.64
N GLU A 216 2.29 12.76 10.53
CA GLU A 216 2.08 14.19 10.24
C GLU A 216 3.41 14.92 10.02
N ILE A 217 4.44 14.63 10.80
CA ILE A 217 5.78 15.20 10.63
C ILE A 217 6.36 14.78 9.27
N LYS A 218 6.30 13.48 8.95
CA LYS A 218 6.76 12.94 7.66
C LYS A 218 6.12 13.67 6.47
N ILE A 219 4.80 13.83 6.50
CA ILE A 219 4.04 14.47 5.41
C ILE A 219 4.37 15.95 5.28
N ARG A 220 4.48 16.67 6.40
CA ARG A 220 4.65 18.13 6.38
C ARG A 220 6.08 18.59 6.12
N VAL A 221 7.04 18.01 6.83
CA VAL A 221 8.42 18.46 6.84
C VAL A 221 9.43 17.38 6.41
N GLY A 222 8.99 16.14 6.18
CA GLY A 222 9.85 15.05 5.68
C GLY A 222 10.32 15.31 4.26
N SER A 223 11.56 14.92 3.97
CA SER A 223 12.14 14.94 2.61
C SER A 223 13.26 13.91 2.50
N ALA A 224 13.46 13.39 1.28
CA ALA A 224 14.57 12.49 0.95
C ALA A 224 15.77 13.22 0.36
N TYR A 225 15.58 14.45 -0.12
CA TYR A 225 16.61 15.26 -0.79
C TYR A 225 16.44 16.73 -0.43
N PRO A 226 17.50 17.55 -0.43
CA PRO A 226 17.39 18.99 -0.17
C PRO A 226 16.42 19.66 -1.14
N THR A 227 15.41 20.34 -0.59
CA THR A 227 14.32 20.96 -1.38
C THR A 227 14.61 22.44 -1.71
N GLY A 228 15.69 23.01 -1.18
CA GLY A 228 16.08 24.43 -1.34
C GLY A 228 15.41 25.36 -0.33
N GLU A 229 14.24 25.00 0.20
CA GLU A 229 13.55 25.74 1.28
C GLU A 229 13.42 24.84 2.50
N GLU A 230 14.09 25.22 3.59
CA GLU A 230 13.93 24.51 4.85
C GLU A 230 12.71 25.04 5.61
N THR A 231 11.90 24.12 6.11
CA THR A 231 10.67 24.41 6.84
C THR A 231 10.76 23.94 8.28
N THR A 232 9.95 24.51 9.15
CA THR A 232 9.87 24.12 10.56
C THR A 232 8.47 23.71 10.95
N MET A 233 8.37 22.88 12.00
CA MET A 233 7.09 22.45 12.56
C MET A 233 7.17 22.38 14.08
N GLU A 234 6.14 22.89 14.76
CA GLU A 234 5.96 22.69 16.20
C GLU A 234 5.38 21.30 16.47
N VAL A 235 6.01 20.56 17.36
CA VAL A 235 5.63 19.19 17.73
C VAL A 235 5.40 19.11 19.24
N ARG A 236 4.35 18.40 19.62
CA ARG A 236 3.95 18.16 21.02
C ARG A 236 4.02 16.69 21.36
N GLY A 237 4.57 16.39 22.51
CA GLY A 237 4.69 15.04 23.01
C GLY A 237 4.87 15.00 24.53
N ARG A 238 5.31 13.86 25.05
CA ARG A 238 5.61 13.66 26.47
C ARG A 238 7.12 13.57 26.66
N ASP A 239 7.67 14.40 27.52
CA ASP A 239 9.06 14.26 27.95
C ASP A 239 9.26 12.97 28.74
N VAL A 240 10.22 12.13 28.33
CA VAL A 240 10.47 10.81 28.94
C VAL A 240 11.04 10.95 30.36
N VAL A 241 11.83 12.01 30.61
CA VAL A 241 12.53 12.22 31.87
C VAL A 241 11.61 12.89 32.89
N ALA A 242 10.95 13.97 32.49
CA ALA A 242 10.07 14.74 33.38
C ALA A 242 8.67 14.15 33.50
N GLY A 243 8.25 13.31 32.55
CA GLY A 243 6.89 12.76 32.47
C GLY A 243 5.80 13.78 32.06
N LEU A 244 6.19 15.01 31.74
CA LEU A 244 5.30 16.15 31.48
C LEU A 244 5.11 16.38 29.98
N PRO A 245 4.01 17.05 29.55
CA PRO A 245 3.86 17.52 28.19
C PRO A 245 5.01 18.49 27.83
N LYS A 246 5.53 18.34 26.61
CA LYS A 246 6.63 19.15 26.07
C LYS A 246 6.34 19.51 24.61
N THR A 247 6.66 20.75 24.28
CA THR A 247 6.60 21.28 22.92
C THR A 247 8.00 21.64 22.46
N LEU A 248 8.32 21.35 21.20
CA LEU A 248 9.57 21.76 20.56
C LEU A 248 9.33 22.03 19.07
N THR A 249 10.27 22.77 18.47
CA THR A 249 10.30 23.03 17.02
C THR A 249 11.35 22.16 16.38
N ILE A 250 10.97 21.46 15.31
CA ILE A 250 11.84 20.62 14.49
C ILE A 250 12.01 21.24 13.10
N THR A 251 13.08 20.87 12.40
CA THR A 251 13.38 21.36 11.05
C THR A 251 13.27 20.23 10.01
N SER A 252 13.01 20.59 8.76
CA SER A 252 12.98 19.62 7.65
C SER A 252 14.35 19.00 7.39
N GLU A 253 15.45 19.71 7.64
CA GLU A 253 16.80 19.17 7.56
C GLU A 253 17.03 18.06 8.59
N GLU A 254 16.62 18.28 9.83
CA GLU A 254 16.71 17.30 10.90
C GLU A 254 15.87 16.03 10.59
N ILE A 255 14.64 16.21 10.09
CA ILE A 255 13.80 15.07 9.73
C ILE A 255 14.36 14.32 8.53
N ARG A 256 14.95 14.99 7.56
CA ARG A 256 15.67 14.34 6.44
C ARG A 256 16.82 13.47 6.94
N GLU A 257 17.60 13.91 7.91
CA GLU A 257 18.65 13.07 8.52
C GLU A 257 18.06 11.89 9.29
N ALA A 258 16.92 12.06 9.99
CA ALA A 258 16.22 10.98 10.66
C ALA A 258 15.68 9.91 9.68
N LEU A 259 15.31 10.31 8.46
CA LEU A 259 14.78 9.43 7.41
C LEU A 259 15.84 8.75 6.56
N LYS A 260 17.12 9.04 6.76
CA LYS A 260 18.22 8.57 5.93
C LYS A 260 18.27 7.04 5.78
N ASP A 261 18.13 6.33 6.90
CA ASP A 261 18.22 4.86 6.88
C ASP A 261 17.05 4.19 6.11
N PRO A 262 15.77 4.49 6.40
CA PRO A 262 14.68 3.90 5.63
C PRO A 262 14.69 4.33 4.15
N VAL A 263 15.13 5.54 3.84
CA VAL A 263 15.29 6.00 2.45
C VAL A 263 16.44 5.27 1.75
N ALA A 264 17.55 5.01 2.44
CA ALA A 264 18.65 4.23 1.88
C ALA A 264 18.20 2.80 1.48
N LEU A 265 17.34 2.15 2.27
CA LEU A 265 16.78 0.84 1.92
C LEU A 265 15.97 0.86 0.63
N ILE A 266 15.25 1.97 0.34
CA ILE A 266 14.54 2.14 -0.94
C ILE A 266 15.53 2.23 -2.10
N VAL A 267 16.59 3.05 -1.95
CA VAL A 267 17.65 3.19 -2.96
C VAL A 267 18.31 1.84 -3.23
N ASP A 268 18.62 1.10 -2.18
CA ASP A 268 19.26 -0.21 -2.27
C ASP A 268 18.35 -1.24 -2.98
N ALA A 269 17.05 -1.21 -2.72
CA ALA A 269 16.07 -2.06 -3.40
C ALA A 269 16.04 -1.79 -4.92
N VAL A 270 16.02 -0.50 -5.31
CA VAL A 270 16.05 -0.09 -6.72
C VAL A 270 17.34 -0.56 -7.39
N ARG A 271 18.50 -0.33 -6.76
CA ARG A 271 19.80 -0.77 -7.29
C ARG A 271 19.89 -2.28 -7.40
N ALA A 272 19.47 -3.02 -6.37
CA ALA A 272 19.50 -4.48 -6.39
C ALA A 272 18.63 -5.08 -7.50
N THR A 273 17.56 -4.40 -7.90
CA THR A 273 16.72 -4.81 -9.03
C THR A 273 17.40 -4.49 -10.36
N LEU A 274 17.99 -3.30 -10.48
CA LEU A 274 18.73 -2.90 -11.70
C LEU A 274 19.98 -3.78 -11.94
N ASP A 275 20.69 -4.16 -10.89
CA ASP A 275 21.87 -5.04 -10.99
C ASP A 275 21.58 -6.42 -11.58
N ARG A 276 20.31 -6.85 -11.55
CA ARG A 276 19.84 -8.12 -12.11
C ARG A 276 19.20 -7.96 -13.49
N CYS A 277 19.03 -6.72 -13.96
CA CYS A 277 18.35 -6.43 -15.21
C CYS A 277 19.18 -6.85 -16.40
N GLU A 278 18.57 -7.52 -17.36
CA GLU A 278 19.19 -7.83 -18.66
C GLU A 278 19.57 -6.55 -19.41
N PRO A 279 20.69 -6.55 -20.15
CA PRO A 279 21.19 -5.35 -20.84
C PRO A 279 20.17 -4.68 -21.77
N GLU A 280 19.36 -5.46 -22.49
CA GLU A 280 18.34 -4.95 -23.39
C GLU A 280 17.22 -4.20 -22.66
N LEU A 281 16.75 -4.78 -21.54
CA LEU A 281 15.74 -4.13 -20.71
C LEU A 281 16.32 -2.91 -19.99
N ALA A 282 17.58 -2.98 -19.53
CA ALA A 282 18.25 -1.84 -18.92
C ALA A 282 18.42 -0.68 -19.91
N ALA A 283 18.67 -0.95 -21.19
CA ALA A 283 18.73 0.06 -22.23
C ALA A 283 17.38 0.78 -22.40
N ASP A 284 16.26 0.05 -22.37
CA ASP A 284 14.93 0.64 -22.42
C ASP A 284 14.68 1.61 -21.26
N LEU A 285 15.18 1.28 -20.07
CA LEU A 285 15.01 2.10 -18.87
C LEU A 285 15.78 3.43 -18.92
N VAL A 286 16.81 3.54 -19.76
CA VAL A 286 17.54 4.81 -19.95
C VAL A 286 16.61 5.88 -20.53
N ASP A 287 15.74 5.49 -21.44
CA ASP A 287 14.79 6.41 -22.09
C ASP A 287 13.45 6.49 -21.33
N ARG A 288 12.94 5.35 -20.84
CA ARG A 288 11.62 5.26 -20.20
C ARG A 288 11.66 5.63 -18.73
N GLY A 289 12.78 5.43 -18.07
CA GLY A 289 12.96 5.68 -16.65
C GLY A 289 12.21 4.68 -15.76
N LEU A 290 11.95 5.12 -14.53
CA LEU A 290 11.15 4.39 -13.56
C LEU A 290 10.00 5.24 -13.05
N VAL A 291 8.89 4.58 -12.69
CA VAL A 291 7.70 5.24 -12.14
C VAL A 291 7.56 4.89 -10.67
N LEU A 292 7.28 5.90 -9.84
CA LEU A 292 7.02 5.78 -8.41
C LEU A 292 5.52 5.71 -8.16
N SER A 293 5.07 4.71 -7.39
CA SER A 293 3.71 4.54 -6.89
C SER A 293 3.69 4.29 -5.37
N GLY A 294 2.50 4.18 -4.81
CA GLY A 294 2.31 4.04 -3.37
C GLY A 294 2.38 5.37 -2.60
N GLY A 295 1.80 5.39 -1.41
CA GLY A 295 1.66 6.62 -0.62
C GLY A 295 2.97 7.25 -0.19
N SER A 296 3.99 6.43 0.08
CA SER A 296 5.30 6.89 0.55
C SER A 296 6.20 7.40 -0.57
N SER A 297 5.85 7.15 -1.84
CA SER A 297 6.53 7.74 -3.01
C SER A 297 6.40 9.26 -3.07
N GLN A 298 5.42 9.82 -2.36
CA GLN A 298 5.19 11.26 -2.25
C GLN A 298 6.15 11.99 -1.30
N LEU A 299 7.11 11.26 -0.68
CA LEU A 299 8.13 11.90 0.15
C LEU A 299 8.93 12.90 -0.69
N LYS A 300 8.96 14.16 -0.26
CA LYS A 300 9.56 15.25 -1.02
C LYS A 300 10.99 14.94 -1.45
N GLY A 301 11.27 15.06 -2.74
CA GLY A 301 12.60 14.88 -3.32
C GLY A 301 13.08 13.44 -3.42
N LEU A 302 12.22 12.43 -3.18
CA LEU A 302 12.57 11.03 -3.37
C LEU A 302 12.85 10.73 -4.85
N ASP A 303 12.07 11.30 -5.75
CA ASP A 303 12.28 11.29 -7.19
C ASP A 303 13.67 11.80 -7.58
N LYS A 304 14.05 12.95 -7.04
CA LYS A 304 15.38 13.56 -7.29
C LYS A 304 16.52 12.70 -6.74
N LEU A 305 16.34 12.15 -5.54
CA LEU A 305 17.33 11.26 -4.95
C LEU A 305 17.54 10.03 -5.82
N LEU A 306 16.46 9.35 -6.22
CA LEU A 306 16.54 8.15 -7.05
C LEU A 306 17.12 8.46 -8.43
N ALA A 307 16.75 9.57 -9.06
CA ALA A 307 17.35 10.00 -10.31
C ALA A 307 18.88 10.24 -10.18
N ALA A 308 19.30 10.90 -9.09
CA ALA A 308 20.72 11.13 -8.83
C ALA A 308 21.49 9.83 -8.54
N GLN A 309 20.85 8.83 -7.94
CA GLN A 309 21.47 7.57 -7.54
C GLN A 309 21.51 6.51 -8.65
N THR A 310 20.59 6.59 -9.61
CA THR A 310 20.45 5.59 -10.71
C THR A 310 20.88 6.14 -12.06
N GLY A 311 20.86 7.44 -12.25
CA GLY A 311 21.06 8.09 -13.55
C GLY A 311 19.84 7.97 -14.49
N LEU A 312 18.73 7.40 -14.02
CA LEU A 312 17.51 7.20 -14.80
C LEU A 312 16.52 8.34 -14.60
N PRO A 313 15.67 8.65 -15.59
CA PRO A 313 14.50 9.49 -15.37
C PRO A 313 13.58 8.87 -14.31
N VAL A 314 13.04 9.69 -13.40
CA VAL A 314 12.12 9.24 -12.34
C VAL A 314 10.86 10.09 -12.37
N THR A 315 9.72 9.43 -12.47
CA THR A 315 8.40 10.08 -12.49
C THR A 315 7.54 9.55 -11.35
N VAL A 316 6.88 10.45 -10.63
CA VAL A 316 5.86 10.06 -9.65
C VAL A 316 4.51 9.95 -10.37
N ALA A 317 3.76 8.88 -10.13
CA ALA A 317 2.42 8.71 -10.71
C ALA A 317 1.48 9.86 -10.30
N ASP A 318 0.50 10.18 -11.11
CA ASP A 318 -0.46 11.28 -10.85
C ASP A 318 -1.28 11.02 -9.57
N ASP A 319 -1.77 9.81 -9.36
CA ASP A 319 -2.39 9.35 -8.09
C ASP A 319 -1.68 8.09 -7.60
N PRO A 320 -0.52 8.25 -6.93
CA PRO A 320 0.30 7.12 -6.53
C PRO A 320 -0.37 6.24 -5.47
N LEU A 321 -1.29 6.79 -4.68
CA LEU A 321 -2.06 6.05 -3.69
C LEU A 321 -3.05 5.06 -4.30
N SER A 322 -3.59 5.35 -5.47
CA SER A 322 -4.63 4.54 -6.11
C SER A 322 -4.09 3.57 -7.16
N ALA A 323 -2.82 3.68 -7.52
CA ALA A 323 -2.23 2.93 -8.64
C ALA A 323 -2.53 1.42 -8.57
N VAL A 324 -2.28 0.79 -7.43
CA VAL A 324 -2.53 -0.64 -7.21
C VAL A 324 -4.04 -0.96 -7.35
N ALA A 325 -4.89 -0.17 -6.72
CA ALA A 325 -6.35 -0.40 -6.76
C ALA A 325 -6.92 -0.21 -8.18
N GLU A 326 -6.48 0.82 -8.91
CA GLU A 326 -6.86 1.04 -10.32
C GLU A 326 -6.40 -0.14 -11.20
N GLY A 327 -5.19 -0.64 -10.99
CA GLY A 327 -4.68 -1.80 -11.71
C GLY A 327 -5.52 -3.06 -11.48
N THR A 328 -5.97 -3.32 -10.24
CA THR A 328 -6.90 -4.43 -9.98
C THR A 328 -8.20 -4.28 -10.76
N GLY A 329 -8.66 -3.06 -10.96
CA GLY A 329 -9.84 -2.73 -11.77
C GLY A 329 -9.68 -3.06 -13.25
N VAL A 330 -8.53 -2.71 -13.82
CA VAL A 330 -8.19 -3.04 -15.23
C VAL A 330 -8.15 -4.55 -15.41
N VAL A 331 -7.47 -5.27 -14.52
CA VAL A 331 -7.36 -6.74 -14.57
C VAL A 331 -8.73 -7.44 -14.51
N MET A 332 -9.68 -6.93 -13.76
CA MET A 332 -11.05 -7.46 -13.76
C MET A 332 -11.70 -7.41 -15.14
N THR A 333 -11.44 -6.38 -15.91
CA THR A 333 -11.97 -6.26 -17.27
C THR A 333 -11.35 -7.30 -18.20
N GLU A 334 -10.06 -7.57 -18.06
CA GLU A 334 -9.35 -8.61 -18.83
C GLU A 334 -9.80 -10.03 -18.46
N LEU A 335 -10.06 -10.29 -17.17
CA LEU A 335 -10.62 -11.57 -16.72
C LEU A 335 -11.96 -11.88 -17.41
N ASP A 336 -12.81 -10.88 -17.60
CA ASP A 336 -14.05 -11.02 -18.36
C ASP A 336 -13.82 -11.41 -19.81
N PHE A 337 -12.81 -10.80 -20.44
CA PHE A 337 -12.42 -11.14 -21.81
C PHE A 337 -11.90 -12.58 -21.92
N LEU A 338 -11.00 -12.98 -21.01
CA LEU A 338 -10.48 -14.35 -20.97
C LEU A 338 -11.55 -15.38 -20.66
N ALA A 339 -12.48 -15.09 -19.76
CA ALA A 339 -13.59 -15.98 -19.42
C ALA A 339 -14.57 -16.16 -20.58
N ARG A 340 -14.79 -15.15 -21.42
CA ARG A 340 -15.61 -15.24 -22.65
C ARG A 340 -14.94 -16.15 -23.68
N ASN A 341 -13.66 -15.94 -23.93
CA ASN A 341 -12.90 -16.70 -24.95
C ASN A 341 -12.68 -18.17 -24.59
N ARG A 342 -12.68 -18.54 -23.29
CA ARG A 342 -12.65 -19.93 -22.85
C ARG A 342 -13.97 -20.69 -23.07
N ARG A 343 -15.10 -19.99 -23.21
CA ARG A 343 -16.42 -20.59 -23.41
C ARG A 343 -16.77 -20.81 -24.89
N GLU A 344 -15.96 -20.24 -25.79
CA GLU A 344 -16.13 -20.38 -27.25
C GLU A 344 -15.25 -21.49 -27.86
N LYS A 345 -14.43 -22.15 -27.04
CA LYS A 345 -13.68 -23.38 -27.36
C LYS A 345 -14.29 -24.58 -26.65
#